data_0efc5182ddd114e30dd54f35d81ce49c
#
_entry.id   0efc5182ddd114e30dd54f35d81ce49c
#
_cell.length_a   1.000
_cell.length_b   1.000
_cell.length_c   1.000
_cell.angle_alpha   90.00
_cell.angle_beta   90.00
_cell.angle_gamma   90.00
#
_symmetry.space_group_name_H-M   'P 1'
#
loop_
_entity.id
_entity.type
_entity.pdbx_description
1 polymer ?
#
loop_
_entity_poly.entity_id
_entity_poly.type
_entity_poly.pdbx_seq_one_letter_code
_entity_poly.pdbx_strand_id
1 'polypeptide(L)'
;MKVVLAYSGGLDTSIIVPWLRENYAAEVICVAADVGQGEELSGLDARAKAQGAQACIVEDLRDPFVRGVIFPTLRAGAIYARKYLLGTSMARPVIARRHAEIARQLGADAISHGCTGKGNDQVRFELAYAAFAPELKVIAPWREWDIRSREDAISYAEARNLPITASKEKIYSRDRNLWHISHEGGVLEDPASEPPEDLFMLTQSPENAPNKAQYIEIGFESGFPVTIDGVVYSPVQLIEQLNEIGGVHGIGRADIVEDRLVGMKSRGIYETPGGTLLYTAHRELEQLVLDRRTLSLKDDVAQRYADLVYEGRWWSTEREALDGLVDTTQRRVTGTVRLKLYKGNLIIAGRKSPFSLYDEGLASFGDAGNYDHADAEGFIRLFSLPTRADARQREKLDNALFGGLHTNGATPVEPAFAKQLA
;
A
#
# COMPACT_ATOMS: atom_id res chain seq x y z
N MET A 1 25.20 26.19 -10.52
CA MET A 1 25.01 24.73 -10.64
C MET A 1 23.60 24.42 -11.15
N LYS A 2 23.42 23.32 -11.87
CA LYS A 2 22.12 22.88 -12.35
C LYS A 2 21.51 21.88 -11.38
N VAL A 3 20.32 22.16 -10.85
CA VAL A 3 19.61 21.30 -9.89
C VAL A 3 18.26 20.89 -10.48
N VAL A 4 17.98 19.58 -10.46
CA VAL A 4 16.65 19.05 -10.82
C VAL A 4 15.89 18.76 -9.54
N LEU A 5 14.70 19.40 -9.40
CA LEU A 5 13.87 19.34 -8.21
C LEU A 5 12.61 18.50 -8.46
N ALA A 6 12.36 17.49 -7.61
CA ALA A 6 11.08 16.82 -7.55
C ALA A 6 10.00 17.81 -7.03
N TYR A 7 9.07 18.18 -7.90
CA TYR A 7 8.16 19.30 -7.70
C TYR A 7 6.70 18.87 -7.71
N SER A 8 6.00 19.14 -6.63
CA SER A 8 4.55 18.87 -6.51
C SER A 8 3.69 20.12 -6.68
N GLY A 9 4.28 21.32 -6.65
CA GLY A 9 3.54 22.59 -6.62
C GLY A 9 2.88 22.92 -5.29
N GLY A 10 3.11 22.12 -4.26
CA GLY A 10 2.71 22.41 -2.87
C GLY A 10 3.62 23.44 -2.22
N LEU A 11 3.28 23.89 -1.00
CA LEU A 11 4.02 24.91 -0.26
C LEU A 11 5.51 24.60 -0.17
N ASP A 12 5.85 23.39 0.28
CA ASP A 12 7.23 22.97 0.54
C ASP A 12 8.09 23.04 -0.73
N THR A 13 7.62 22.45 -1.82
CA THR A 13 8.39 22.45 -3.07
C THR A 13 8.42 23.84 -3.73
N SER A 14 7.43 24.67 -3.48
CA SER A 14 7.36 26.05 -3.99
C SER A 14 8.44 26.95 -3.38
N ILE A 15 8.70 26.81 -2.07
CA ILE A 15 9.74 27.60 -1.39
C ILE A 15 11.14 27.07 -1.64
N ILE A 16 11.29 25.79 -2.02
CA ILE A 16 12.57 25.17 -2.35
C ILE A 16 13.19 25.80 -3.61
N VAL A 17 12.39 26.16 -4.60
CA VAL A 17 12.90 26.77 -5.84
C VAL A 17 13.73 28.03 -5.56
N PRO A 18 13.22 29.09 -4.91
CA PRO A 18 14.02 30.27 -4.60
C PRO A 18 15.13 29.96 -3.59
N TRP A 19 14.91 29.06 -2.63
CA TRP A 19 15.94 28.69 -1.66
C TRP A 19 17.18 28.06 -2.32
N LEU A 20 17.01 27.16 -3.30
CA LEU A 20 18.10 26.59 -4.07
C LEU A 20 18.85 27.66 -4.87
N ARG A 21 18.14 28.63 -5.43
CA ARG A 21 18.77 29.74 -6.17
C ARG A 21 19.59 30.64 -5.25
N GLU A 22 19.10 30.94 -4.07
CA GLU A 22 19.75 31.81 -3.10
C GLU A 22 20.99 31.15 -2.45
N ASN A 23 20.89 29.88 -2.08
CA ASN A 23 21.92 29.21 -1.30
C ASN A 23 22.95 28.45 -2.16
N TYR A 24 22.57 28.07 -3.38
CA TYR A 24 23.42 27.29 -4.28
C TYR A 24 23.73 28.00 -5.61
N ALA A 25 23.24 29.20 -5.81
CA ALA A 25 23.28 29.91 -7.12
C ALA A 25 22.78 28.97 -8.24
N ALA A 26 21.69 28.20 -7.94
CA ALA A 26 21.22 27.10 -8.77
C ALA A 26 20.34 27.58 -9.92
N GLU A 27 20.56 27.00 -11.10
CA GLU A 27 19.59 26.92 -12.18
C GLU A 27 18.67 25.73 -11.86
N VAL A 28 17.40 26.03 -11.49
CA VAL A 28 16.45 25.01 -11.01
C VAL A 28 15.54 24.58 -12.14
N ILE A 29 15.50 23.28 -12.41
CA ILE A 29 14.56 22.64 -13.30
C ILE A 29 13.62 21.79 -12.45
N CYS A 30 12.32 22.06 -12.48
CA CYS A 30 11.30 21.31 -11.78
C CYS A 30 10.88 20.10 -12.59
N VAL A 31 10.65 18.97 -11.94
CA VAL A 31 10.08 17.76 -12.55
C VAL A 31 8.90 17.31 -11.72
N ALA A 32 7.75 17.22 -12.33
CA ALA A 32 6.54 16.67 -11.75
C ALA A 32 6.13 15.39 -12.49
N ALA A 33 5.63 14.41 -11.77
CA ALA A 33 5.13 13.17 -12.31
C ALA A 33 3.61 13.11 -12.19
N ASP A 34 2.92 12.81 -13.28
CA ASP A 34 1.51 12.41 -13.24
C ASP A 34 1.43 10.92 -12.89
N VAL A 35 0.98 10.65 -11.68
CA VAL A 35 0.66 9.30 -11.19
C VAL A 35 -0.84 9.17 -10.88
N GLY A 36 -1.68 10.08 -11.43
CA GLY A 36 -3.13 10.10 -11.26
C GLY A 36 -3.65 11.01 -10.14
N GLN A 37 -2.90 12.07 -9.76
CA GLN A 37 -3.33 13.07 -8.79
C GLN A 37 -4.29 14.12 -9.36
N GLY A 38 -4.57 14.06 -10.67
CA GLY A 38 -5.63 14.85 -11.31
C GLY A 38 -5.34 16.35 -11.36
N GLU A 39 -6.29 17.16 -10.86
CA GLU A 39 -6.25 18.63 -10.97
C GLU A 39 -5.02 19.29 -10.31
N GLU A 40 -4.33 18.62 -9.42
CA GLU A 40 -3.11 19.13 -8.78
C GLU A 40 -1.99 19.46 -9.77
N LEU A 41 -2.03 18.84 -10.97
CA LEU A 41 -1.06 19.07 -12.05
C LEU A 41 -1.35 20.35 -12.88
N SER A 42 -2.54 20.91 -12.76
CA SER A 42 -2.92 22.07 -13.55
C SER A 42 -2.08 23.30 -13.21
N GLY A 43 -1.50 23.93 -14.24
CA GLY A 43 -0.73 25.17 -14.11
C GLY A 43 0.62 25.03 -13.39
N LEU A 44 1.17 23.81 -13.21
CA LEU A 44 2.46 23.58 -12.54
C LEU A 44 3.62 24.32 -13.20
N ASP A 45 3.69 24.34 -14.54
CA ASP A 45 4.76 25.03 -15.26
C ASP A 45 4.76 26.54 -14.98
N ALA A 46 3.58 27.16 -15.05
CA ALA A 46 3.44 28.59 -14.75
C ALA A 46 3.80 28.91 -13.28
N ARG A 47 3.38 28.07 -12.34
CA ARG A 47 3.71 28.22 -10.91
C ARG A 47 5.20 28.08 -10.66
N ALA A 48 5.85 27.05 -11.20
CA ALA A 48 7.28 26.81 -11.04
C ALA A 48 8.09 27.99 -11.60
N LYS A 49 7.75 28.49 -12.79
CA LYS A 49 8.40 29.66 -13.40
C LYS A 49 8.20 30.93 -12.59
N ALA A 50 7.00 31.16 -12.05
CA ALA A 50 6.74 32.30 -11.18
C ALA A 50 7.54 32.26 -9.86
N GLN A 51 7.96 31.06 -9.42
CA GLN A 51 8.85 30.87 -8.27
C GLN A 51 10.34 30.98 -8.64
N GLY A 52 10.66 31.10 -9.92
CA GLY A 52 12.02 31.30 -10.44
C GLY A 52 12.67 30.03 -11.00
N ALA A 53 11.93 28.96 -11.24
CA ALA A 53 12.45 27.82 -11.98
C ALA A 53 12.65 28.18 -13.45
N GLN A 54 13.69 27.62 -14.07
CA GLN A 54 13.95 27.78 -15.50
C GLN A 54 12.91 27.06 -16.36
N ALA A 55 12.50 25.86 -15.92
CA ALA A 55 11.53 25.02 -16.60
C ALA A 55 10.80 24.11 -15.59
N CYS A 56 9.63 23.63 -15.99
CA CYS A 56 8.96 22.54 -15.31
C CYS A 56 8.56 21.47 -16.33
N ILE A 57 9.05 20.25 -16.11
CA ILE A 57 8.76 19.08 -16.94
C ILE A 57 7.68 18.30 -16.22
N VAL A 58 6.60 17.95 -16.91
CA VAL A 58 5.52 17.10 -16.39
C VAL A 58 5.53 15.81 -17.20
N GLU A 59 5.71 14.67 -16.51
CA GLU A 59 5.79 13.34 -17.13
C GLU A 59 4.56 12.51 -16.77
N ASP A 60 3.89 11.92 -17.76
CA ASP A 60 2.81 10.96 -17.52
C ASP A 60 3.38 9.58 -17.16
N LEU A 61 3.29 9.21 -15.90
CA LEU A 61 3.78 7.94 -15.36
C LEU A 61 2.64 7.01 -14.92
N ARG A 62 1.38 7.29 -15.29
CA ARG A 62 0.23 6.48 -14.87
C ARG A 62 0.32 5.04 -15.33
N ASP A 63 0.57 4.77 -16.61
CA ASP A 63 0.71 3.41 -17.11
C ASP A 63 1.95 2.68 -16.56
N PRO A 64 3.16 3.27 -16.55
CA PRO A 64 4.31 2.70 -15.84
C PRO A 64 4.05 2.41 -14.35
N PHE A 65 3.32 3.26 -13.67
CA PHE A 65 2.96 3.06 -12.26
C PHE A 65 2.05 1.83 -12.08
N VAL A 66 1.00 1.71 -12.90
CA VAL A 66 0.07 0.58 -12.79
C VAL A 66 0.75 -0.74 -13.17
N ARG A 67 1.34 -0.82 -14.36
CA ARG A 67 1.95 -2.05 -14.86
C ARG A 67 3.22 -2.43 -14.14
N GLY A 68 4.03 -1.43 -13.82
CA GLY A 68 5.37 -1.64 -13.28
C GLY A 68 5.42 -1.80 -11.77
N VAL A 69 4.41 -1.33 -11.02
CA VAL A 69 4.43 -1.36 -9.55
C VAL A 69 3.13 -1.84 -8.93
N ILE A 70 1.97 -1.26 -9.28
CA ILE A 70 0.70 -1.64 -8.66
C ILE A 70 0.37 -3.11 -8.90
N PHE A 71 0.38 -3.56 -10.16
CA PHE A 71 0.03 -4.94 -10.49
C PHE A 71 1.02 -5.97 -9.94
N PRO A 72 2.36 -5.78 -9.99
CA PRO A 72 3.28 -6.67 -9.30
C PRO A 72 3.03 -6.75 -7.80
N THR A 73 2.77 -5.62 -7.12
CA THR A 73 2.48 -5.56 -5.69
C THR A 73 1.16 -6.28 -5.35
N LEU A 74 0.11 -6.10 -6.17
CA LEU A 74 -1.16 -6.82 -6.06
C LEU A 74 -0.96 -8.33 -6.21
N ARG A 75 -0.26 -8.77 -7.25
CA ARG A 75 0.05 -10.18 -7.52
C ARG A 75 0.88 -10.81 -6.41
N ALA A 76 1.76 -10.05 -5.79
CA ALA A 76 2.47 -10.46 -4.59
C ALA A 76 1.54 -10.63 -3.38
N GLY A 77 0.35 -10.03 -3.37
CA GLY A 77 -0.55 -10.00 -2.23
C GLY A 77 -0.05 -9.08 -1.10
N ALA A 78 0.85 -8.15 -1.41
CA ALA A 78 1.57 -7.35 -0.43
C ALA A 78 0.66 -6.33 0.26
N ILE A 79 0.50 -6.46 1.57
CA ILE A 79 -0.26 -5.55 2.44
C ILE A 79 0.59 -5.24 3.67
N TYR A 80 0.99 -3.98 3.86
CA TYR A 80 1.79 -3.58 5.02
C TYR A 80 0.91 -3.41 6.26
N ALA A 81 1.44 -3.81 7.41
CA ALA A 81 0.74 -3.71 8.69
C ALA A 81 -0.70 -4.28 8.65
N ARG A 82 -0.96 -5.29 7.80
CA ARG A 82 -2.25 -5.99 7.61
C ARG A 82 -3.38 -5.16 7.02
N LYS A 83 -3.16 -3.88 6.73
CA LYS A 83 -4.21 -2.95 6.26
C LYS A 83 -3.78 -2.03 5.13
N TYR A 84 -2.52 -1.59 5.13
CA TYR A 84 -2.05 -0.57 4.21
C TYR A 84 -1.73 -1.15 2.83
N LEU A 85 -2.47 -0.70 1.82
CA LEU A 85 -2.30 -1.11 0.42
C LEU A 85 -1.20 -0.31 -0.31
N LEU A 86 -0.27 0.28 0.42
CA LEU A 86 1.04 0.78 -0.01
C LEU A 86 1.03 1.92 -1.05
N GLY A 87 -0.07 2.65 -1.24
CA GLY A 87 -0.23 3.59 -2.36
C GLY A 87 0.85 4.66 -2.47
N THR A 88 1.22 5.33 -1.37
CA THR A 88 2.32 6.31 -1.36
C THR A 88 3.66 5.61 -1.61
N SER A 89 3.89 4.47 -0.96
CA SER A 89 5.16 3.74 -1.05
C SER A 89 5.43 3.22 -2.47
N MET A 90 4.39 2.81 -3.18
CA MET A 90 4.47 2.33 -4.57
C MET A 90 4.77 3.45 -5.58
N ALA A 91 4.27 4.68 -5.35
CA ALA A 91 4.44 5.77 -6.28
C ALA A 91 5.88 6.33 -6.28
N ARG A 92 6.51 6.41 -5.11
CA ARG A 92 7.83 7.06 -4.96
C ARG A 92 8.95 6.43 -5.78
N PRO A 93 9.12 5.11 -5.87
CA PRO A 93 10.16 4.48 -6.70
C PRO A 93 10.04 4.82 -8.19
N VAL A 94 8.82 4.93 -8.72
CA VAL A 94 8.58 5.28 -10.13
C VAL A 94 8.94 6.74 -10.38
N ILE A 95 8.42 7.64 -9.54
CA ILE A 95 8.70 9.08 -9.61
C ILE A 95 10.19 9.34 -9.49
N ALA A 96 10.84 8.77 -8.48
CA ALA A 96 12.25 9.02 -8.19
C ALA A 96 13.18 8.47 -9.28
N ARG A 97 12.88 7.30 -9.86
CA ARG A 97 13.61 6.77 -11.01
C ARG A 97 13.55 7.75 -12.18
N ARG A 98 12.36 8.15 -12.59
CA ARG A 98 12.21 9.05 -13.74
C ARG A 98 12.86 10.40 -13.49
N HIS A 99 12.76 10.91 -12.27
CA HIS A 99 13.42 12.13 -11.83
C HIS A 99 14.95 12.02 -11.97
N ALA A 100 15.56 10.91 -11.51
CA ALA A 100 16.98 10.64 -11.66
C ALA A 100 17.41 10.52 -13.13
N GLU A 101 16.62 9.83 -13.96
CA GLU A 101 16.87 9.70 -15.39
C GLU A 101 16.88 11.06 -16.09
N ILE A 102 15.91 11.93 -15.80
CA ILE A 102 15.84 13.29 -16.33
C ILE A 102 17.03 14.13 -15.86
N ALA A 103 17.39 14.05 -14.59
CA ALA A 103 18.54 14.78 -14.05
C ALA A 103 19.85 14.42 -14.79
N ARG A 104 20.08 13.13 -15.04
CA ARG A 104 21.22 12.67 -15.84
C ARG A 104 21.17 13.12 -17.29
N GLN A 105 20.00 13.03 -17.94
CA GLN A 105 19.81 13.49 -19.32
C GLN A 105 20.08 14.98 -19.50
N LEU A 106 19.77 15.78 -18.48
CA LEU A 106 20.02 17.23 -18.49
C LEU A 106 21.44 17.61 -18.05
N GLY A 107 22.27 16.64 -17.69
CA GLY A 107 23.61 16.90 -17.14
C GLY A 107 23.55 17.74 -15.87
N ALA A 108 22.66 17.40 -14.95
CA ALA A 108 22.51 18.10 -13.68
C ALA A 108 23.70 17.83 -12.76
N ASP A 109 24.04 18.82 -11.93
CA ASP A 109 25.06 18.70 -10.90
C ASP A 109 24.50 18.08 -9.61
N ALA A 110 23.19 18.28 -9.37
CA ALA A 110 22.51 17.80 -8.19
C ALA A 110 21.02 17.51 -8.46
N ILE A 111 20.45 16.70 -7.57
CA ILE A 111 19.05 16.33 -7.53
C ILE A 111 18.47 16.75 -6.17
N SER A 112 17.23 17.25 -6.14
CA SER A 112 16.61 17.75 -4.91
C SER A 112 15.19 17.23 -4.73
N HIS A 113 14.77 17.08 -3.49
CA HIS A 113 13.39 16.72 -3.12
C HIS A 113 12.91 17.50 -1.90
N GLY A 114 11.60 17.67 -1.77
CA GLY A 114 10.95 18.39 -0.66
C GLY A 114 10.48 17.49 0.49
N CYS A 115 11.00 16.27 0.62
CA CYS A 115 10.58 15.36 1.68
C CYS A 115 11.11 15.81 3.04
N THR A 116 10.24 15.79 4.05
CA THR A 116 10.62 16.15 5.43
C THR A 116 11.49 15.08 6.08
N GLY A 117 12.35 15.47 7.02
CA GLY A 117 13.21 14.54 7.76
C GLY A 117 12.48 13.54 8.66
N LYS A 118 11.19 13.76 8.92
CA LYS A 118 10.32 12.86 9.70
C LYS A 118 9.56 11.84 8.83
N GLY A 119 9.55 12.02 7.49
CA GLY A 119 8.79 11.20 6.57
C GLY A 119 9.58 10.01 6.01
N ASN A 120 8.88 8.95 5.59
CA ASN A 120 9.49 7.81 4.90
C ASN A 120 9.94 8.16 3.49
N ASP A 121 9.32 9.16 2.87
CA ASP A 121 9.51 9.47 1.45
C ASP A 121 10.93 9.88 1.10
N GLN A 122 11.65 10.55 2.01
CA GLN A 122 13.07 10.85 1.81
C GLN A 122 13.89 9.58 1.55
N VAL A 123 13.63 8.50 2.31
CA VAL A 123 14.33 7.22 2.14
C VAL A 123 13.99 6.61 0.78
N ARG A 124 12.71 6.63 0.40
CA ARG A 124 12.22 6.07 -0.87
C ARG A 124 12.80 6.77 -2.08
N PHE A 125 12.87 8.11 -2.03
CA PHE A 125 13.49 8.92 -3.10
C PHE A 125 14.99 8.64 -3.19
N GLU A 126 15.70 8.71 -2.09
CA GLU A 126 17.16 8.61 -2.10
C GLU A 126 17.67 7.21 -2.40
N LEU A 127 16.95 6.14 -2.02
CA LEU A 127 17.28 4.79 -2.45
C LEU A 127 17.16 4.63 -3.98
N ALA A 128 16.14 5.24 -4.59
CA ALA A 128 16.03 5.23 -6.05
C ALA A 128 17.12 6.11 -6.71
N TYR A 129 17.46 7.26 -6.13
CA TYR A 129 18.56 8.07 -6.64
C TYR A 129 19.89 7.33 -6.56
N ALA A 130 20.16 6.64 -5.45
CA ALA A 130 21.36 5.81 -5.31
C ALA A 130 21.44 4.69 -6.36
N ALA A 131 20.28 4.16 -6.79
CA ALA A 131 20.22 3.13 -7.82
C ALA A 131 20.40 3.67 -9.25
N PHE A 132 19.91 4.89 -9.56
CA PHE A 132 19.85 5.39 -10.94
C PHE A 132 20.74 6.60 -11.25
N ALA A 133 21.20 7.32 -10.22
CA ALA A 133 22.07 8.49 -10.36
C ALA A 133 23.02 8.61 -9.16
N PRO A 134 23.81 7.56 -8.84
CA PRO A 134 24.68 7.55 -7.65
C PRO A 134 25.75 8.65 -7.66
N GLU A 135 26.05 9.19 -8.83
CA GLU A 135 27.04 10.27 -9.04
C GLU A 135 26.48 11.65 -8.68
N LEU A 136 25.15 11.84 -8.62
CA LEU A 136 24.56 13.15 -8.36
C LEU A 136 24.49 13.46 -6.86
N LYS A 137 24.84 14.69 -6.50
CA LYS A 137 24.64 15.18 -5.14
C LYS A 137 23.15 15.29 -4.83
N VAL A 138 22.71 14.73 -3.70
CA VAL A 138 21.34 14.95 -3.21
C VAL A 138 21.31 16.18 -2.32
N ILE A 139 20.41 17.12 -2.62
CA ILE A 139 20.12 18.30 -1.79
C ILE A 139 18.73 18.11 -1.20
N ALA A 140 18.66 18.02 0.12
CA ALA A 140 17.42 17.84 0.88
C ALA A 140 17.20 19.03 1.82
N PRO A 141 16.54 20.11 1.36
CA PRO A 141 16.45 21.38 2.11
C PRO A 141 15.94 21.23 3.53
N TRP A 142 15.00 20.34 3.78
CA TRP A 142 14.48 20.07 5.15
C TRP A 142 15.56 19.60 6.15
N ARG A 143 16.74 19.22 5.71
CA ARG A 143 17.89 18.88 6.57
C ARG A 143 18.91 20.02 6.69
N GLU A 144 18.77 21.08 5.89
CA GLU A 144 19.78 22.11 5.73
C GLU A 144 19.29 23.51 6.14
N TRP A 145 17.99 23.80 5.96
CA TRP A 145 17.42 25.12 6.22
C TRP A 145 16.91 25.31 7.66
N ASP A 146 16.67 26.59 8.02
CA ASP A 146 16.13 26.94 9.34
C ASP A 146 14.60 26.94 9.44
N ILE A 147 13.90 26.61 8.34
CA ILE A 147 12.43 26.51 8.28
C ILE A 147 12.02 25.26 9.04
N ARG A 148 11.27 25.41 10.15
CA ARG A 148 10.92 24.31 11.07
C ARG A 148 9.43 24.02 11.12
N SER A 149 8.62 24.98 10.67
CA SER A 149 7.15 24.91 10.73
C SER A 149 6.52 25.31 9.40
N ARG A 150 5.22 25.02 9.27
CA ARG A 150 4.40 25.50 8.15
C ARG A 150 4.30 27.02 8.16
N GLU A 151 4.23 27.63 9.33
CA GLU A 151 4.19 29.08 9.54
C GLU A 151 5.47 29.73 9.04
N ASP A 152 6.64 29.16 9.34
CA ASP A 152 7.93 29.64 8.83
C ASP A 152 7.96 29.56 7.28
N ALA A 153 7.45 28.46 6.72
CA ALA A 153 7.37 28.27 5.27
C ALA A 153 6.47 29.30 4.59
N ILE A 154 5.33 29.63 5.20
CA ILE A 154 4.43 30.69 4.73
C ILE A 154 5.12 32.05 4.84
N SER A 155 5.73 32.37 5.95
CA SER A 155 6.45 33.63 6.17
C SER A 155 7.61 33.80 5.17
N TYR A 156 8.35 32.73 4.89
CA TYR A 156 9.38 32.72 3.85
C TYR A 156 8.83 33.03 2.46
N ALA A 157 7.68 32.45 2.13
CA ALA A 157 7.00 32.67 0.85
C ALA A 157 6.46 34.11 0.73
N GLU A 158 5.82 34.63 1.78
CA GLU A 158 5.29 36.01 1.83
C GLU A 158 6.40 37.05 1.68
N ALA A 159 7.52 36.88 2.38
CA ALA A 159 8.67 37.78 2.29
C ALA A 159 9.26 37.88 0.87
N ARG A 160 8.97 36.91 0.01
CA ARG A 160 9.45 36.85 -1.39
C ARG A 160 8.33 37.05 -2.42
N ASN A 161 7.11 37.37 -1.97
CA ASN A 161 5.93 37.53 -2.82
C ASN A 161 5.69 36.30 -3.72
N LEU A 162 5.93 35.09 -3.20
CA LEU A 162 5.73 33.85 -3.98
C LEU A 162 4.23 33.55 -4.10
N PRO A 163 3.76 33.15 -5.29
CA PRO A 163 2.38 32.69 -5.45
C PRO A 163 2.23 31.31 -4.81
N ILE A 164 1.75 31.27 -3.58
CA ILE A 164 1.44 30.02 -2.87
C ILE A 164 -0.08 29.84 -2.77
N THR A 165 -0.55 28.61 -2.97
CA THR A 165 -1.97 28.24 -2.80
C THR A 165 -2.26 27.78 -1.35
N ALA A 166 -1.27 27.93 -0.46
CA ALA A 166 -1.42 27.51 0.92
C ALA A 166 -2.31 28.48 1.69
N SER A 167 -3.51 28.05 2.06
CA SER A 167 -4.30 28.72 3.10
C SER A 167 -3.97 28.11 4.46
N LYS A 168 -4.09 28.92 5.52
CA LYS A 168 -3.99 28.46 6.94
C LYS A 168 -5.07 27.40 7.26
N GLU A 169 -6.05 27.22 6.38
CA GLU A 169 -7.22 26.33 6.53
C GLU A 169 -6.98 24.88 6.09
N LYS A 170 -5.89 24.57 5.38
CA LYS A 170 -5.58 23.16 5.04
C LYS A 170 -4.95 22.44 6.23
N ILE A 171 -5.79 21.93 7.12
CA ILE A 171 -5.41 21.24 8.34
C ILE A 171 -4.73 19.90 8.05
N TYR A 172 -5.14 19.21 6.97
CA TYR A 172 -4.66 17.87 6.62
C TYR A 172 -3.58 17.90 5.55
N SER A 173 -2.55 17.06 5.73
CA SER A 173 -1.64 16.67 4.67
C SER A 173 -2.27 15.55 3.85
N ARG A 174 -2.26 15.68 2.53
CA ARG A 174 -2.84 14.70 1.61
C ARG A 174 -1.82 14.30 0.55
N ASP A 175 -1.77 13.00 0.24
CA ASP A 175 -1.01 12.46 -0.89
C ASP A 175 -1.96 11.61 -1.74
N ARG A 176 -2.18 12.03 -2.98
CA ARG A 176 -3.10 11.40 -3.92
C ARG A 176 -2.36 10.86 -5.13
N ASN A 177 -2.74 9.68 -5.54
CA ASN A 177 -2.36 9.09 -6.82
C ASN A 177 -3.51 8.21 -7.36
N LEU A 178 -3.30 7.56 -8.49
CA LEU A 178 -4.31 6.71 -9.12
C LEU A 178 -4.84 5.58 -8.21
N TRP A 179 -3.98 5.09 -7.28
CA TRP A 179 -4.31 3.96 -6.41
C TRP A 179 -5.05 4.37 -5.15
N HIS A 180 -4.72 5.51 -4.56
CA HIS A 180 -5.24 5.91 -3.26
C HIS A 180 -5.18 7.42 -3.00
N ILE A 181 -5.76 7.81 -1.87
CA ILE A 181 -5.46 9.06 -1.18
C ILE A 181 -5.16 8.77 0.29
N SER A 182 -4.15 9.45 0.85
CA SER A 182 -3.87 9.46 2.28
C SER A 182 -4.22 10.80 2.91
N HIS A 183 -4.61 10.77 4.19
CA HIS A 183 -4.89 11.93 5.00
C HIS A 183 -4.13 11.81 6.33
N GLU A 184 -3.35 12.82 6.68
CA GLU A 184 -2.56 12.89 7.91
C GLU A 184 -2.66 14.29 8.54
N GLY A 185 -2.38 14.40 9.83
CA GLY A 185 -2.32 15.67 10.56
C GLY A 185 -3.64 16.13 11.17
N GLY A 186 -3.64 17.29 11.80
CA GLY A 186 -4.81 17.86 12.48
C GLY A 186 -5.37 16.93 13.54
N VAL A 187 -6.69 16.76 13.58
CA VAL A 187 -7.36 15.90 14.58
C VAL A 187 -6.97 14.43 14.49
N LEU A 188 -6.38 14.01 13.34
CA LEU A 188 -5.95 12.62 13.14
C LEU A 188 -4.70 12.26 13.94
N GLU A 189 -3.96 13.26 14.46
CA GLU A 189 -2.78 13.02 15.29
C GLU A 189 -3.12 12.39 16.64
N ASP A 190 -4.37 12.57 17.10
CA ASP A 190 -4.91 11.85 18.24
C ASP A 190 -5.57 10.54 17.78
N PRO A 191 -4.99 9.36 18.08
CA PRO A 191 -5.55 8.09 17.67
C PRO A 191 -6.92 7.75 18.33
N ALA A 192 -7.34 8.47 19.34
CA ALA A 192 -8.66 8.33 19.96
C ALA A 192 -9.74 9.16 19.26
N SER A 193 -9.37 10.07 18.37
CA SER A 193 -10.31 10.91 17.62
C SER A 193 -10.86 10.20 16.40
N GLU A 194 -12.20 10.22 16.22
CA GLU A 194 -12.85 9.72 15.00
C GLU A 194 -12.54 10.64 13.82
N PRO A 195 -12.16 10.08 12.64
CA PRO A 195 -11.99 10.88 11.43
C PRO A 195 -13.32 11.52 11.02
N PRO A 196 -13.36 12.85 10.81
CA PRO A 196 -14.60 13.53 10.38
C PRO A 196 -15.00 13.09 8.97
N GLU A 197 -16.30 12.99 8.70
CA GLU A 197 -16.81 12.47 7.42
C GLU A 197 -16.42 13.32 6.20
N ASP A 198 -16.25 14.61 6.37
CA ASP A 198 -15.81 15.54 5.32
C ASP A 198 -14.30 15.41 4.96
N LEU A 199 -13.57 14.57 5.70
CA LEU A 199 -12.20 14.19 5.36
C LEU A 199 -12.13 13.40 4.05
N PHE A 200 -13.11 12.50 3.85
CA PHE A 200 -13.10 11.51 2.76
C PHE A 200 -13.43 12.14 1.42
N MET A 201 -12.62 11.83 0.40
CA MET A 201 -12.70 12.43 -0.94
C MET A 201 -13.03 11.42 -2.04
N LEU A 202 -12.71 10.14 -1.86
CA LEU A 202 -12.92 9.08 -2.86
C LEU A 202 -14.11 8.19 -2.52
N THR A 203 -14.53 8.16 -1.25
CA THR A 203 -15.53 7.21 -0.76
C THR A 203 -16.69 7.91 -0.09
N GLN A 204 -17.91 7.48 -0.42
CA GLN A 204 -19.12 7.87 0.30
C GLN A 204 -19.14 7.24 1.70
N SER A 205 -19.86 7.86 2.66
CA SER A 205 -20.14 7.17 3.91
C SER A 205 -21.06 5.96 3.67
N PRO A 206 -20.95 4.89 4.48
CA PRO A 206 -21.86 3.75 4.37
C PRO A 206 -23.35 4.15 4.46
N GLU A 207 -23.69 5.17 5.25
CA GLU A 207 -25.03 5.72 5.41
C GLU A 207 -25.56 6.31 4.10
N ASN A 208 -24.69 7.05 3.38
CA ASN A 208 -25.03 7.74 2.13
C ASN A 208 -24.84 6.85 0.88
N ALA A 209 -24.22 5.69 1.02
CA ALA A 209 -24.06 4.75 -0.07
C ALA A 209 -25.40 4.17 -0.54
N PRO A 210 -25.52 3.71 -1.80
CA PRO A 210 -26.77 3.24 -2.37
C PRO A 210 -27.46 2.14 -1.54
N ASN A 211 -28.78 2.24 -1.40
CA ASN A 211 -29.61 1.22 -0.73
C ASN A 211 -29.79 -0.06 -1.57
N LYS A 212 -29.34 -0.07 -2.83
CA LYS A 212 -29.35 -1.23 -3.73
C LYS A 212 -27.94 -1.78 -3.88
N ALA A 213 -27.79 -3.08 -3.63
CA ALA A 213 -26.53 -3.75 -3.85
C ALA A 213 -26.14 -3.74 -5.35
N GLN A 214 -24.86 -3.54 -5.63
CA GLN A 214 -24.29 -3.69 -6.97
C GLN A 214 -23.47 -4.99 -7.02
N TYR A 215 -23.56 -5.69 -8.15
CA TYR A 215 -22.72 -6.83 -8.46
C TYR A 215 -21.75 -6.43 -9.56
N ILE A 216 -20.50 -6.84 -9.41
CA ILE A 216 -19.47 -6.72 -10.45
C ILE A 216 -18.72 -8.03 -10.57
N GLU A 217 -18.18 -8.32 -11.74
CA GLU A 217 -17.30 -9.45 -11.98
C GLU A 217 -15.93 -8.94 -12.44
N ILE A 218 -14.86 -9.30 -11.72
CA ILE A 218 -13.49 -8.93 -12.09
C ILE A 218 -12.81 -10.15 -12.66
N GLY A 219 -12.27 -10.03 -13.88
CA GLY A 219 -11.53 -11.07 -14.58
C GLY A 219 -10.03 -10.88 -14.46
N PHE A 220 -9.32 -12.01 -14.28
CA PHE A 220 -7.86 -12.06 -14.14
C PHE A 220 -7.24 -13.01 -15.14
N GLU A 221 -6.04 -12.66 -15.65
CA GLU A 221 -5.15 -13.52 -16.44
C GLU A 221 -3.76 -13.54 -15.79
N SER A 222 -3.31 -14.72 -15.34
CA SER A 222 -2.02 -14.90 -14.65
C SER A 222 -1.83 -13.91 -13.48
N GLY A 223 -2.90 -13.65 -12.72
CA GLY A 223 -2.94 -12.72 -11.60
C GLY A 223 -3.08 -11.23 -11.98
N PHE A 224 -3.04 -10.88 -13.26
CA PHE A 224 -3.29 -9.51 -13.71
C PHE A 224 -4.79 -9.28 -13.89
N PRO A 225 -5.36 -8.21 -13.34
CA PRO A 225 -6.75 -7.84 -13.61
C PRO A 225 -6.87 -7.30 -15.04
N VAL A 226 -7.86 -7.80 -15.80
CA VAL A 226 -8.02 -7.49 -17.23
C VAL A 226 -9.43 -7.03 -17.60
N THR A 227 -10.47 -7.49 -16.89
CA THR A 227 -11.85 -7.16 -17.23
C THR A 227 -12.68 -6.75 -16.02
N ILE A 228 -13.70 -5.92 -16.26
CA ILE A 228 -14.81 -5.67 -15.36
C ILE A 228 -16.09 -6.00 -16.11
N ASP A 229 -16.92 -6.91 -15.59
CA ASP A 229 -18.16 -7.40 -16.21
C ASP A 229 -17.95 -7.88 -17.68
N GLY A 230 -16.82 -8.54 -17.94
CA GLY A 230 -16.44 -9.05 -19.25
C GLY A 230 -15.89 -8.00 -20.23
N VAL A 231 -15.89 -6.72 -19.87
CA VAL A 231 -15.32 -5.63 -20.69
C VAL A 231 -13.83 -5.48 -20.38
N VAL A 232 -13.00 -5.47 -21.42
CA VAL A 232 -11.55 -5.25 -21.32
C VAL A 232 -11.25 -3.76 -21.16
N TYR A 233 -10.42 -3.41 -20.20
CA TYR A 233 -9.95 -2.05 -19.96
C TYR A 233 -8.42 -1.96 -20.06
N SER A 234 -7.92 -0.77 -20.39
CA SER A 234 -6.50 -0.48 -20.13
C SER A 234 -6.23 -0.52 -18.62
N PRO A 235 -5.00 -0.82 -18.17
CA PRO A 235 -4.69 -0.90 -16.74
C PRO A 235 -5.07 0.36 -15.94
N VAL A 236 -4.82 1.53 -16.50
CA VAL A 236 -5.20 2.82 -15.88
C VAL A 236 -6.70 2.93 -15.75
N GLN A 237 -7.44 2.73 -16.85
CA GLN A 237 -8.91 2.80 -16.84
C GLN A 237 -9.55 1.77 -15.90
N LEU A 238 -8.97 0.57 -15.80
CA LEU A 238 -9.47 -0.46 -14.88
C LEU A 238 -9.42 0.01 -13.43
N ILE A 239 -8.30 0.61 -13.01
CA ILE A 239 -8.17 1.19 -11.67
C ILE A 239 -9.15 2.34 -11.46
N GLU A 240 -9.27 3.26 -12.43
CA GLU A 240 -10.20 4.40 -12.36
C GLU A 240 -11.65 3.93 -12.19
N GLN A 241 -12.10 2.96 -13.00
CA GLN A 241 -13.45 2.40 -12.90
C GLN A 241 -13.70 1.70 -11.56
N LEU A 242 -12.74 0.92 -11.06
CA LEU A 242 -12.88 0.25 -9.78
C LEU A 242 -12.85 1.24 -8.61
N ASN A 243 -12.11 2.33 -8.71
CA ASN A 243 -12.13 3.41 -7.72
C ASN A 243 -13.50 4.08 -7.65
N GLU A 244 -14.09 4.40 -8.80
CA GLU A 244 -15.44 4.97 -8.88
C GLU A 244 -16.49 4.03 -8.28
N ILE A 245 -16.51 2.78 -8.73
CA ILE A 245 -17.45 1.77 -8.26
C ILE A 245 -17.32 1.54 -6.76
N GLY A 246 -16.11 1.30 -6.27
CA GLY A 246 -15.85 1.06 -4.84
C GLY A 246 -16.17 2.27 -3.97
N GLY A 247 -15.81 3.46 -4.45
CA GLY A 247 -16.04 4.74 -3.78
C GLY A 247 -17.51 5.04 -3.55
N VAL A 248 -18.36 4.86 -4.57
CA VAL A 248 -19.82 5.04 -4.48
C VAL A 248 -20.42 4.13 -3.40
N HIS A 249 -19.88 2.94 -3.21
CA HIS A 249 -20.37 1.99 -2.20
C HIS A 249 -19.68 2.11 -0.82
N GLY A 250 -18.84 3.12 -0.61
CA GLY A 250 -18.16 3.37 0.68
C GLY A 250 -17.07 2.34 1.00
N ILE A 251 -16.51 1.69 -0.01
CA ILE A 251 -15.49 0.64 0.14
C ILE A 251 -14.09 1.25 0.06
N GLY A 252 -13.16 0.77 0.89
CA GLY A 252 -11.74 1.09 0.78
C GLY A 252 -11.20 2.08 1.79
N ARG A 253 -11.93 2.42 2.86
CA ARG A 253 -11.45 3.23 3.98
C ARG A 253 -10.60 2.38 4.93
N ALA A 254 -9.44 2.91 5.34
CA ALA A 254 -8.59 2.27 6.33
C ALA A 254 -7.99 3.31 7.28
N ASP A 255 -8.12 3.06 8.57
CA ASP A 255 -7.47 3.82 9.64
C ASP A 255 -6.30 3.00 10.17
N ILE A 256 -5.09 3.53 10.09
CA ILE A 256 -3.86 2.78 10.36
C ILE A 256 -2.94 3.57 11.27
N VAL A 257 -2.52 2.93 12.36
CA VAL A 257 -1.36 3.36 13.13
C VAL A 257 -0.17 2.52 12.70
N GLU A 258 0.79 3.13 12.03
CA GLU A 258 1.94 2.49 11.42
C GLU A 258 3.26 2.95 12.05
N ASP A 259 4.31 2.17 11.81
CA ASP A 259 5.67 2.53 12.21
C ASP A 259 6.41 3.15 11.02
N ARG A 260 6.86 4.40 11.17
CA ARG A 260 7.73 5.02 10.16
C ARG A 260 9.14 4.43 10.22
N LEU A 261 9.84 4.43 9.10
CA LEU A 261 11.23 3.95 9.00
C LEU A 261 12.18 4.67 9.97
N VAL A 262 11.88 5.92 10.29
CA VAL A 262 12.63 6.73 11.24
C VAL A 262 12.30 6.41 12.72
N GLY A 263 11.50 5.37 12.99
CA GLY A 263 11.27 4.79 14.32
C GLY A 263 10.10 5.37 15.12
N MET A 264 9.29 6.25 14.55
CA MET A 264 8.11 6.78 15.24
C MET A 264 6.81 6.17 14.71
N LYS A 265 5.79 6.09 15.57
CA LYS A 265 4.43 5.77 15.13
C LYS A 265 3.75 7.00 14.53
N SER A 266 2.94 6.76 13.50
CA SER A 266 2.07 7.78 12.92
C SER A 266 0.73 7.18 12.56
N ARG A 267 -0.32 8.00 12.54
CA ARG A 267 -1.65 7.60 12.09
C ARG A 267 -1.94 8.22 10.74
N GLY A 268 -2.41 7.40 9.81
CA GLY A 268 -2.90 7.83 8.51
C GLY A 268 -4.27 7.24 8.22
N ILE A 269 -5.13 8.03 7.59
CA ILE A 269 -6.41 7.57 7.04
C ILE A 269 -6.23 7.42 5.54
N TYR A 270 -6.63 6.29 5.00
CA TYR A 270 -6.43 5.95 3.60
C TYR A 270 -7.76 5.60 2.93
N GLU A 271 -7.89 6.01 1.67
CA GLU A 271 -8.97 5.58 0.80
C GLU A 271 -8.36 4.87 -0.42
N THR A 272 -8.68 3.59 -0.58
CA THR A 272 -8.15 2.76 -1.67
C THR A 272 -9.28 1.88 -2.23
N PRO A 273 -10.33 2.46 -2.83
CA PRO A 273 -11.53 1.73 -3.19
C PRO A 273 -11.27 0.62 -4.21
N GLY A 274 -10.70 0.93 -5.37
CA GLY A 274 -10.39 -0.05 -6.40
C GLY A 274 -9.38 -1.11 -5.94
N GLY A 275 -8.38 -0.68 -5.17
CA GLY A 275 -7.40 -1.59 -4.59
C GLY A 275 -8.04 -2.61 -3.65
N THR A 276 -8.98 -2.21 -2.82
CA THR A 276 -9.70 -3.11 -1.91
C THR A 276 -10.51 -4.15 -2.68
N LEU A 277 -11.19 -3.75 -3.77
CA LEU A 277 -11.89 -4.68 -4.65
C LEU A 277 -10.92 -5.69 -5.29
N LEU A 278 -9.79 -5.21 -5.82
CA LEU A 278 -8.79 -6.04 -6.49
C LEU A 278 -8.12 -7.04 -5.54
N TYR A 279 -7.66 -6.61 -4.37
CA TYR A 279 -7.03 -7.51 -3.39
C TYR A 279 -8.01 -8.59 -2.91
N THR A 280 -9.27 -8.21 -2.69
CA THR A 280 -10.29 -9.18 -2.28
C THR A 280 -10.55 -10.21 -3.39
N ALA A 281 -10.79 -9.77 -4.62
CA ALA A 281 -11.06 -10.68 -5.74
C ALA A 281 -9.85 -11.56 -6.07
N HIS A 282 -8.66 -11.00 -6.09
CA HIS A 282 -7.42 -11.72 -6.38
C HIS A 282 -7.18 -12.86 -5.36
N ARG A 283 -7.32 -12.58 -4.06
CA ARG A 283 -7.18 -13.59 -3.00
C ARG A 283 -8.17 -14.73 -3.15
N GLU A 284 -9.42 -14.43 -3.50
CA GLU A 284 -10.46 -15.45 -3.70
C GLU A 284 -10.15 -16.36 -4.89
N LEU A 285 -9.52 -15.82 -5.93
CA LEU A 285 -9.09 -16.61 -7.07
C LEU A 285 -7.86 -17.47 -6.72
N GLU A 286 -6.89 -16.93 -5.98
CA GLU A 286 -5.76 -17.71 -5.48
C GLU A 286 -6.20 -18.91 -4.64
N GLN A 287 -7.17 -18.73 -3.74
CA GLN A 287 -7.71 -19.82 -2.92
C GLN A 287 -8.34 -20.95 -3.75
N LEU A 288 -8.86 -20.61 -4.94
CA LEU A 288 -9.46 -21.60 -5.83
C LEU A 288 -8.43 -22.41 -6.62
N VAL A 289 -7.27 -21.81 -6.96
CA VAL A 289 -6.31 -22.38 -7.92
C VAL A 289 -4.95 -22.78 -7.32
N LEU A 290 -4.66 -22.37 -6.10
CA LEU A 290 -3.42 -22.73 -5.41
C LEU A 290 -3.67 -23.72 -4.27
N ASP A 291 -2.78 -24.69 -4.12
CA ASP A 291 -2.83 -25.59 -2.97
C ASP A 291 -2.40 -24.90 -1.67
N ARG A 292 -2.75 -25.53 -0.53
CA ARG A 292 -2.51 -24.99 0.81
C ARG A 292 -1.06 -24.61 1.09
N ARG A 293 -0.09 -25.39 0.60
CA ARG A 293 1.34 -25.13 0.85
C ARG A 293 1.84 -23.98 0.02
N THR A 294 1.41 -23.88 -1.24
CA THR A 294 1.71 -22.75 -2.13
C THR A 294 1.09 -21.47 -1.60
N LEU A 295 -0.14 -21.49 -1.07
CA LEU A 295 -0.76 -20.32 -0.42
C LEU A 295 0.05 -19.88 0.81
N SER A 296 0.46 -20.79 1.68
CA SER A 296 1.27 -20.44 2.86
C SER A 296 2.63 -19.82 2.46
N LEU A 297 3.31 -20.38 1.45
CA LEU A 297 4.53 -19.78 0.91
C LEU A 297 4.28 -18.38 0.34
N LYS A 298 3.14 -18.20 -0.33
CA LYS A 298 2.73 -16.92 -0.90
C LYS A 298 2.50 -15.86 0.18
N ASP A 299 1.89 -16.24 1.32
CA ASP A 299 1.67 -15.34 2.46
C ASP A 299 3.00 -14.87 3.08
N ASP A 300 4.00 -15.76 3.22
CA ASP A 300 5.34 -15.41 3.67
C ASP A 300 6.04 -14.43 2.72
N VAL A 301 5.90 -14.65 1.42
CA VAL A 301 6.43 -13.76 0.38
C VAL A 301 5.72 -12.41 0.39
N ALA A 302 4.39 -12.39 0.54
CA ALA A 302 3.58 -11.19 0.58
C ALA A 302 4.03 -10.22 1.68
N GLN A 303 4.33 -10.77 2.88
CA GLN A 303 4.83 -9.95 3.98
C GLN A 303 6.19 -9.30 3.66
N ARG A 304 7.15 -10.10 3.15
CA ARG A 304 8.48 -9.57 2.75
C ARG A 304 8.37 -8.54 1.63
N TYR A 305 7.49 -8.80 0.67
CA TYR A 305 7.24 -7.88 -0.45
C TYR A 305 6.64 -6.57 0.05
N ALA A 306 5.72 -6.62 1.03
CA ALA A 306 5.12 -5.43 1.63
C ALA A 306 6.17 -4.58 2.36
N ASP A 307 7.05 -5.20 3.15
CA ASP A 307 8.12 -4.50 3.86
C ASP A 307 9.09 -3.84 2.86
N LEU A 308 9.50 -4.56 1.83
CA LEU A 308 10.38 -4.06 0.78
C LEU A 308 9.79 -2.83 0.05
N VAL A 309 8.50 -2.87 -0.30
CA VAL A 309 7.80 -1.74 -0.93
C VAL A 309 7.68 -0.57 0.04
N TYR A 310 7.32 -0.83 1.29
CA TYR A 310 7.18 0.19 2.32
C TYR A 310 8.50 0.93 2.58
N GLU A 311 9.61 0.20 2.61
CA GLU A 311 10.97 0.72 2.81
C GLU A 311 11.54 1.45 1.59
N GLY A 312 10.92 1.34 0.43
CA GLY A 312 11.42 1.94 -0.81
C GLY A 312 12.52 1.14 -1.51
N ARG A 313 12.68 -0.13 -1.17
CA ARG A 313 13.69 -1.05 -1.73
C ARG A 313 13.25 -1.70 -3.04
N TRP A 314 12.40 -1.01 -3.79
CA TRP A 314 11.85 -1.48 -5.07
C TRP A 314 12.92 -1.90 -6.08
N TRP A 315 14.04 -1.18 -6.13
CA TRP A 315 15.14 -1.41 -7.08
C TRP A 315 16.24 -2.29 -6.48
N SER A 316 15.87 -3.43 -5.91
CA SER A 316 16.77 -4.37 -5.25
C SER A 316 16.71 -5.76 -5.86
N THR A 317 17.83 -6.51 -5.80
CA THR A 317 17.89 -7.92 -6.20
C THR A 317 16.90 -8.80 -5.40
N GLU A 318 16.61 -8.41 -4.14
CA GLU A 318 15.59 -9.10 -3.34
C GLU A 318 14.21 -9.04 -4.01
N ARG A 319 13.81 -7.86 -4.49
CA ARG A 319 12.54 -7.72 -5.22
C ARG A 319 12.50 -8.59 -6.48
N GLU A 320 13.57 -8.61 -7.25
CA GLU A 320 13.66 -9.43 -8.48
C GLU A 320 13.51 -10.93 -8.17
N ALA A 321 14.12 -11.39 -7.08
CA ALA A 321 13.98 -12.77 -6.63
C ALA A 321 12.54 -13.10 -6.19
N LEU A 322 11.90 -12.18 -5.46
CA LEU A 322 10.51 -12.33 -5.04
C LEU A 322 9.54 -12.28 -6.24
N ASP A 323 9.80 -11.43 -7.25
CA ASP A 323 9.03 -11.40 -8.49
C ASP A 323 9.07 -12.74 -9.22
N GLY A 324 10.23 -13.39 -9.31
CA GLY A 324 10.36 -14.72 -9.93
C GLY A 324 9.51 -15.78 -9.23
N LEU A 325 9.40 -15.72 -7.91
CA LEU A 325 8.53 -16.60 -7.12
C LEU A 325 7.06 -16.25 -7.36
N VAL A 326 6.71 -14.96 -7.27
CA VAL A 326 5.34 -14.49 -7.53
C VAL A 326 4.91 -14.89 -8.94
N ASP A 327 5.70 -14.64 -9.96
CA ASP A 327 5.40 -15.00 -11.34
C ASP A 327 5.10 -16.50 -11.51
N THR A 328 5.86 -17.34 -10.81
CA THR A 328 5.65 -18.79 -10.85
C THR A 328 4.33 -19.18 -10.23
N THR A 329 3.97 -18.60 -9.07
CA THR A 329 2.71 -18.92 -8.37
C THR A 329 1.49 -18.36 -9.12
N GLN A 330 1.65 -17.26 -9.84
CA GLN A 330 0.55 -16.57 -10.52
C GLN A 330 0.16 -17.14 -11.89
N ARG A 331 0.95 -18.00 -12.50
CA ARG A 331 0.70 -18.53 -13.87
C ARG A 331 -0.70 -19.11 -14.09
N ARG A 332 -1.30 -19.68 -13.04
CA ARG A 332 -2.64 -20.31 -13.10
C ARG A 332 -3.72 -19.45 -12.46
N VAL A 333 -3.38 -18.30 -11.88
CA VAL A 333 -4.36 -17.39 -11.26
C VAL A 333 -5.12 -16.65 -12.37
N THR A 334 -5.97 -17.41 -13.07
CA THR A 334 -6.77 -16.97 -14.21
C THR A 334 -8.22 -17.39 -14.00
N GLY A 335 -9.13 -16.45 -14.20
CA GLY A 335 -10.56 -16.70 -13.98
C GLY A 335 -11.29 -15.43 -13.59
N THR A 336 -12.50 -15.58 -13.07
CA THR A 336 -13.35 -14.46 -12.66
C THR A 336 -13.82 -14.59 -11.21
N VAL A 337 -13.98 -13.44 -10.55
CA VAL A 337 -14.56 -13.35 -9.21
C VAL A 337 -15.68 -12.33 -9.23
N ARG A 338 -16.86 -12.77 -8.80
CA ARG A 338 -18.04 -11.94 -8.68
C ARG A 338 -18.18 -11.40 -7.26
N LEU A 339 -18.27 -10.08 -7.12
CA LEU A 339 -18.37 -9.34 -5.88
C LEU A 339 -19.75 -8.70 -5.78
N LYS A 340 -20.30 -8.66 -4.55
CA LYS A 340 -21.49 -7.90 -4.20
C LYS A 340 -21.10 -6.76 -3.27
N LEU A 341 -21.33 -5.53 -3.70
CA LEU A 341 -21.01 -4.31 -2.98
C LEU A 341 -22.27 -3.73 -2.35
N TYR A 342 -22.21 -3.42 -1.06
CA TYR A 342 -23.34 -2.83 -0.35
C TYR A 342 -22.92 -2.11 0.92
N LYS A 343 -23.08 -0.79 0.96
CA LYS A 343 -22.89 0.05 2.16
C LYS A 343 -21.60 -0.27 2.94
N GLY A 344 -20.46 -0.09 2.28
CA GLY A 344 -19.14 -0.37 2.86
C GLY A 344 -18.76 -1.85 2.93
N ASN A 345 -19.69 -2.76 2.66
CA ASN A 345 -19.42 -4.20 2.68
C ASN A 345 -19.09 -4.75 1.31
N LEU A 346 -18.11 -5.64 1.28
CA LEU A 346 -17.66 -6.36 0.12
C LEU A 346 -17.87 -7.86 0.36
N ILE A 347 -18.79 -8.47 -0.40
CA ILE A 347 -19.24 -9.85 -0.21
C ILE A 347 -18.92 -10.65 -1.46
N ILE A 348 -18.37 -11.86 -1.27
CA ILE A 348 -18.08 -12.76 -2.38
C ILE A 348 -19.37 -13.39 -2.87
N ALA A 349 -19.66 -13.22 -4.17
CA ALA A 349 -20.86 -13.74 -4.81
C ALA A 349 -20.58 -14.94 -5.75
N GLY A 350 -19.32 -15.27 -5.98
CA GLY A 350 -18.93 -16.44 -6.78
C GLY A 350 -17.51 -16.29 -7.33
N ARG A 351 -16.95 -17.41 -7.79
CA ARG A 351 -15.64 -17.47 -8.41
C ARG A 351 -15.58 -18.61 -9.42
N LYS A 352 -14.83 -18.42 -10.52
CA LYS A 352 -14.63 -19.43 -11.57
C LYS A 352 -13.19 -19.38 -12.08
N SER A 353 -12.61 -20.55 -12.34
CA SER A 353 -11.31 -20.67 -12.96
C SER A 353 -11.23 -21.96 -13.79
N PRO A 354 -10.61 -21.94 -14.98
CA PRO A 354 -10.29 -23.18 -15.72
C PRO A 354 -9.18 -24.00 -15.02
N PHE A 355 -8.48 -23.40 -14.04
CA PHE A 355 -7.43 -24.05 -13.26
C PHE A 355 -7.86 -24.35 -11.80
N SER A 356 -9.17 -24.40 -11.55
CA SER A 356 -9.72 -24.71 -10.23
C SER A 356 -9.20 -26.03 -9.71
N LEU A 357 -8.76 -26.03 -8.43
CA LEU A 357 -8.46 -27.25 -7.68
C LEU A 357 -9.69 -27.77 -6.91
N TYR A 358 -10.79 -27.02 -6.93
CA TYR A 358 -12.05 -27.44 -6.31
C TYR A 358 -12.74 -28.46 -7.22
N ASP A 359 -12.91 -29.67 -6.71
CA ASP A 359 -13.64 -30.76 -7.35
C ASP A 359 -14.94 -30.99 -6.59
N GLU A 360 -16.07 -30.71 -7.24
CA GLU A 360 -17.40 -30.86 -6.65
C GLU A 360 -17.70 -32.32 -6.25
N GLY A 361 -17.19 -33.29 -7.02
CA GLY A 361 -17.38 -34.71 -6.73
C GLY A 361 -16.66 -35.17 -5.49
N LEU A 362 -15.47 -34.61 -5.19
CA LEU A 362 -14.70 -34.88 -3.96
C LEU A 362 -15.20 -34.07 -2.77
N ALA A 363 -15.71 -32.87 -2.99
CA ALA A 363 -16.11 -31.93 -1.94
C ALA A 363 -17.58 -32.10 -1.49
N SER A 364 -18.38 -32.90 -2.17
CA SER A 364 -19.79 -33.08 -1.89
C SER A 364 -20.03 -33.79 -0.55
N PHE A 365 -20.94 -33.22 0.27
CA PHE A 365 -21.41 -33.87 1.50
C PHE A 365 -22.58 -34.83 1.23
N GLY A 366 -23.22 -34.77 0.06
CA GLY A 366 -24.43 -35.55 -0.29
C GLY A 366 -24.15 -36.89 -0.94
N ASP A 367 -22.94 -37.08 -1.50
CA ASP A 367 -22.53 -38.32 -2.14
C ASP A 367 -21.06 -38.57 -1.80
N ALA A 368 -20.69 -39.81 -1.47
CA ALA A 368 -19.29 -40.17 -1.19
C ALA A 368 -18.39 -39.96 -2.41
N GLY A 369 -18.98 -39.83 -3.62
CA GLY A 369 -18.24 -39.62 -4.86
C GLY A 369 -17.13 -40.65 -5.04
N ASN A 370 -15.97 -40.17 -5.45
CA ASN A 370 -14.75 -41.01 -5.61
C ASN A 370 -13.84 -41.02 -4.37
N TYR A 371 -14.29 -40.49 -3.21
CA TYR A 371 -13.49 -40.41 -1.99
C TYR A 371 -13.73 -41.67 -1.12
N ASP A 372 -12.68 -42.43 -0.87
CA ASP A 372 -12.73 -43.53 0.10
C ASP A 372 -12.44 -43.00 1.52
N HIS A 373 -13.48 -43.00 2.37
CA HIS A 373 -13.39 -42.55 3.77
C HIS A 373 -12.38 -43.36 4.59
N ALA A 374 -12.10 -44.64 4.21
CA ALA A 374 -11.15 -45.49 4.92
C ALA A 374 -9.69 -45.00 4.82
N ASP A 375 -9.34 -44.29 3.73
CA ASP A 375 -7.98 -43.74 3.57
C ASP A 375 -7.63 -42.73 4.67
N ALA A 376 -8.62 -42.00 5.19
CA ALA A 376 -8.41 -41.02 6.24
C ALA A 376 -7.87 -41.62 7.54
N GLU A 377 -8.29 -42.84 7.91
CA GLU A 377 -7.83 -43.50 9.15
C GLU A 377 -6.33 -43.71 9.14
N GLY A 378 -5.79 -44.30 8.07
CA GLY A 378 -4.36 -44.53 7.90
C GLY A 378 -3.52 -43.27 7.95
N PHE A 379 -3.99 -42.23 7.22
CA PHE A 379 -3.37 -40.92 7.22
C PHE A 379 -3.35 -40.28 8.63
N ILE A 380 -4.49 -40.24 9.32
CA ILE A 380 -4.63 -39.61 10.65
C ILE A 380 -3.72 -40.36 11.67
N ARG A 381 -3.67 -41.68 11.60
CA ARG A 381 -2.80 -42.49 12.49
C ARG A 381 -1.34 -42.13 12.36
N LEU A 382 -0.82 -41.99 11.13
CA LEU A 382 0.57 -41.58 10.88
C LEU A 382 0.80 -40.11 11.18
N PHE A 383 -0.06 -39.23 10.72
CA PHE A 383 0.05 -37.78 10.89
C PHE A 383 0.01 -37.34 12.35
N SER A 384 -0.73 -38.12 13.21
CA SER A 384 -0.84 -37.85 14.64
C SER A 384 0.33 -38.41 15.50
N LEU A 385 1.28 -39.14 14.89
CA LEU A 385 2.39 -39.71 15.67
C LEU A 385 3.20 -38.70 16.50
N PRO A 386 3.63 -37.55 15.94
CA PRO A 386 4.32 -36.52 16.72
C PRO A 386 3.48 -36.02 17.90
N THR A 387 2.19 -35.72 17.65
CA THR A 387 1.27 -35.26 18.69
C THR A 387 1.06 -36.30 19.81
N ARG A 388 0.92 -37.56 19.43
CA ARG A 388 0.81 -38.67 20.43
C ARG A 388 2.11 -38.86 21.21
N ALA A 389 3.27 -38.67 20.58
CA ALA A 389 4.57 -38.77 21.26
C ALA A 389 4.74 -37.60 22.25
N ASP A 390 4.40 -36.39 21.84
CA ASP A 390 4.45 -35.19 22.67
C ASP A 390 3.49 -35.29 23.86
N ALA A 391 2.26 -35.74 23.65
CA ALA A 391 1.29 -35.96 24.74
C ALA A 391 1.80 -36.91 25.81
N ARG A 392 2.42 -38.02 25.39
CA ARG A 392 3.08 -38.97 26.34
C ARG A 392 4.23 -38.35 27.11
N GLN A 393 5.00 -37.46 26.52
CA GLN A 393 6.07 -36.75 27.22
C GLN A 393 5.53 -35.69 28.19
N ARG A 394 4.47 -34.98 27.83
CA ARG A 394 3.79 -34.05 28.75
C ARG A 394 3.23 -34.77 29.96
N GLU A 395 2.56 -35.90 29.78
CA GLU A 395 2.05 -36.71 30.88
C GLU A 395 3.17 -37.17 31.83
N LYS A 396 4.34 -37.59 31.30
CA LYS A 396 5.51 -37.93 32.11
C LYS A 396 6.06 -36.75 32.88
N LEU A 397 6.11 -35.55 32.21
CA LEU A 397 6.59 -34.30 32.82
C LEU A 397 5.65 -33.85 33.94
N ASP A 398 4.34 -33.89 33.72
CA ASP A 398 3.32 -33.52 34.68
C ASP A 398 3.35 -34.47 35.89
N ASN A 399 3.51 -35.79 35.66
CA ASN A 399 3.68 -36.75 36.72
C ASN A 399 4.99 -36.56 37.50
N ALA A 400 6.08 -36.16 36.84
CA ALA A 400 7.36 -35.91 37.49
C ALA A 400 7.36 -34.58 38.28
N LEU A 401 6.71 -33.56 37.76
CA LEU A 401 6.67 -32.21 38.38
C LEU A 401 5.55 -32.09 39.43
N PHE A 402 4.40 -32.71 39.18
CA PHE A 402 3.17 -32.54 39.96
C PHE A 402 2.61 -33.84 40.55
N GLY A 403 3.24 -34.97 40.29
CA GLY A 403 2.78 -36.30 40.75
C GLY A 403 2.71 -36.48 42.28
N GLY A 404 3.12 -35.46 43.05
CA GLY A 404 2.92 -35.36 44.48
C GLY A 404 1.84 -34.38 44.93
N LEU A 405 1.21 -33.62 44.00
CA LEU A 405 0.26 -32.53 44.32
C LEU A 405 -1.21 -32.82 44.03
N HIS A 406 -1.52 -33.96 43.38
CA HIS A 406 -2.90 -34.33 43.02
C HIS A 406 -3.68 -35.13 44.07
N THR A 407 -3.33 -35.01 45.35
CA THR A 407 -4.11 -35.60 46.45
C THR A 407 -4.61 -34.55 47.44
N ASN A 408 -5.15 -33.43 47.01
CA ASN A 408 -6.08 -32.64 47.82
C ASN A 408 -6.67 -31.50 46.96
N GLY A 409 -8.01 -31.51 46.88
CA GLY A 409 -8.81 -30.56 46.13
C GLY A 409 -8.38 -29.08 46.22
N ALA A 410 -7.54 -28.66 45.33
CA ALA A 410 -7.21 -27.25 45.17
C ALA A 410 -8.15 -26.66 44.15
N THR A 411 -8.96 -25.72 44.59
CA THR A 411 -9.74 -24.77 43.75
C THR A 411 -8.86 -24.15 42.67
N PRO A 412 -9.36 -23.93 41.47
CA PRO A 412 -8.61 -23.23 40.43
C PRO A 412 -8.16 -21.86 40.93
N VAL A 413 -6.85 -21.60 40.88
CA VAL A 413 -6.30 -20.27 41.16
C VAL A 413 -6.79 -19.35 40.03
N GLU A 414 -7.72 -18.44 40.35
CA GLU A 414 -8.08 -17.35 39.41
C GLU A 414 -6.83 -16.59 39.03
N PRO A 415 -6.61 -16.30 37.74
CA PRO A 415 -5.46 -15.51 37.34
C PRO A 415 -5.55 -14.12 37.95
N ALA A 416 -4.44 -13.66 38.52
CA ALA A 416 -4.32 -12.38 39.27
C ALA A 416 -4.74 -11.14 38.47
N PHE A 417 -5.04 -11.25 37.21
CA PHE A 417 -5.51 -10.18 36.33
C PHE A 417 -7.02 -9.83 36.46
N ALA A 418 -7.81 -10.68 37.10
CA ALA A 418 -9.27 -10.42 37.24
C ALA A 418 -9.61 -9.42 38.35
N LYS A 419 -8.65 -9.04 39.20
CA LYS A 419 -8.88 -8.11 40.34
C LYS A 419 -8.56 -6.65 40.07
N GLN A 420 -8.18 -6.26 38.84
CA GLN A 420 -7.88 -4.86 38.48
C GLN A 420 -8.92 -4.18 37.57
N LEU A 421 -10.02 -4.87 37.27
CA LEU A 421 -11.11 -4.30 36.42
C LEU A 421 -12.50 -4.35 37.09
N ALA A 422 -12.53 -4.33 38.42
CA ALA A 422 -13.77 -4.13 39.20
C ALA A 422 -13.74 -2.76 39.87
#